data_11a77cf955b9310a293658a985bc4a7e
#
_entry.id   11a77cf955b9310a293658a985bc4a7e
#
_cell.length_a   1.000
_cell.length_b   1.000
_cell.length_c   1.000
_cell.angle_alpha   90.00
_cell.angle_beta   90.00
_cell.angle_gamma   90.00
#
_symmetry.space_group_name_H-M   'P 1'
#
loop_
_entity.id
_entity.type
_entity.pdbx_description
1 polymer ?
#
loop_
_entity_poly.entity_id
_entity_poly.type
_entity_poly.pdbx_seq_one_letter_code
_entity_poly.pdbx_strand_id
1 'polypeptide(L)'
;YNNFAYLFIDTGIGGGVIMNHQLMRGEHGNAGEIGLILPGHIYPHPNLELLRQILARHGHEFESIPQLIREFDPNWRGVDEWVMRSRDSLSLIVSALSAILDPEAIVLGGRLPKPLGHKVIPHIEIYDHHRRAEPRPMPRIIMGESPSNACAVGAATLPFKKYFFPGAV
;
A
#
# COMPACT_ATOMS: atom_id res chain seq x y z
N TYR A 1 9.91 13.09 -0.30
CA TYR A 1 8.78 13.39 0.58
C TYR A 1 9.25 13.37 2.03
N ASN A 2 8.76 14.32 2.79
CA ASN A 2 9.03 14.45 4.22
C ASN A 2 7.92 13.78 5.05
N ASN A 3 6.71 13.81 4.49
CA ASN A 3 5.49 13.29 5.10
C ASN A 3 4.80 12.36 4.11
N PHE A 4 4.79 11.08 4.39
CA PHE A 4 4.12 10.11 3.52
C PHE A 4 3.66 8.86 4.29
N ALA A 5 2.64 8.21 3.77
CA ALA A 5 2.25 6.88 4.21
C ALA A 5 2.69 5.85 3.16
N TYR A 6 3.23 4.73 3.61
CA TYR A 6 3.60 3.60 2.77
C TYR A 6 2.60 2.47 2.98
N LEU A 7 1.97 2.03 1.91
CA LEU A 7 1.07 0.89 1.87
C LEU A 7 1.86 -0.34 1.43
N PHE A 8 2.03 -1.28 2.34
CA PHE A 8 2.70 -2.54 2.06
C PHE A 8 1.65 -3.60 1.66
N ILE A 9 1.66 -3.97 0.38
CA ILE A 9 0.73 -4.96 -0.20
C ILE A 9 1.51 -6.22 -0.54
N ASP A 10 1.12 -7.33 0.10
CA ASP A 10 1.71 -8.65 -0.06
C ASP A 10 0.62 -9.73 0.13
N THR A 11 0.91 -10.87 0.76
CA THR A 11 -0.10 -11.84 1.24
C THR A 11 -1.08 -11.21 2.22
N GLY A 12 -0.64 -10.22 2.98
CA GLY A 12 -1.43 -9.33 3.81
C GLY A 12 -1.34 -7.88 3.33
N ILE A 13 -1.91 -6.98 4.12
CA ILE A 13 -1.79 -5.54 3.95
C ILE A 13 -1.35 -4.91 5.26
N GLY A 14 -0.39 -4.02 5.18
CA GLY A 14 0.14 -3.26 6.30
C GLY A 14 0.72 -1.95 5.81
N GLY A 15 1.47 -1.25 6.67
CA GLY A 15 2.10 -0.02 6.23
C GLY A 15 3.04 0.60 7.25
N GLY A 16 3.43 1.82 6.93
CA GLY A 16 4.23 2.67 7.79
C GLY A 16 3.96 4.13 7.49
N VAL A 17 4.16 4.96 8.47
CA VAL A 17 3.92 6.40 8.37
C VAL A 17 5.21 7.14 8.69
N ILE A 18 5.63 8.02 7.79
CA ILE A 18 6.75 8.94 7.97
C ILE A 18 6.18 10.34 8.08
N MET A 19 6.50 11.03 9.18
CA MET A 19 6.16 12.44 9.42
C MET A 19 7.41 13.20 9.84
N ASN A 20 7.69 14.31 9.17
CA ASN A 20 8.89 15.11 9.39
C ASN A 20 10.19 14.29 9.34
N HIS A 21 10.32 13.42 8.32
CA HIS A 21 11.42 12.45 8.13
C HIS A 21 11.52 11.35 9.22
N GLN A 22 10.58 11.27 10.16
CA GLN A 22 10.61 10.32 11.26
C GLN A 22 9.56 9.23 11.08
N LEU A 23 9.95 7.99 11.39
CA LEU A 23 9.02 6.87 11.46
C LEU A 23 8.09 7.05 12.67
N MET A 24 6.81 7.18 12.39
CA MET A 24 5.76 7.15 13.41
C MET A 24 5.60 5.72 13.93
N ARG A 25 5.97 5.48 15.19
CA ARG A 25 5.86 4.14 15.79
C ARG A 25 4.52 3.94 16.52
N GLY A 26 3.91 5.04 16.99
CA GLY A 26 2.79 4.98 17.91
C GLY A 26 3.24 4.59 19.32
N GLU A 27 2.34 4.69 20.29
CA GLU A 27 2.63 4.37 21.69
C GLU A 27 3.00 2.88 21.89
N HIS A 28 2.32 1.99 21.18
CA HIS A 28 2.52 0.53 21.29
C HIS A 28 3.28 -0.09 20.13
N GLY A 29 3.87 0.72 19.26
CA GLY A 29 4.56 0.24 18.05
C GLY A 29 3.65 -0.24 16.93
N ASN A 30 2.34 0.06 16.99
CA ASN A 30 1.33 -0.43 16.04
C ASN A 30 0.93 0.61 14.99
N ALA A 31 1.58 1.76 14.94
CA ALA A 31 1.30 2.73 13.88
C ALA A 31 1.66 2.13 12.51
N GLY A 32 0.71 2.16 11.58
CA GLY A 32 0.87 1.52 10.28
C GLY A 32 0.12 0.19 10.12
N GLU A 33 -0.60 -0.27 11.15
CA GLU A 33 -1.55 -1.40 11.02
C GLU A 33 -2.77 -0.99 10.18
N ILE A 34 -2.49 -0.65 8.92
CA ILE A 34 -3.45 -0.06 7.96
C ILE A 34 -4.60 -1.01 7.66
N GLY A 35 -4.36 -2.33 7.75
CA GLY A 35 -5.39 -3.34 7.60
C GLY A 35 -6.57 -3.18 8.56
N LEU A 36 -6.37 -2.55 9.73
CA LEU A 36 -7.42 -2.27 10.70
C LEU A 36 -8.47 -1.25 10.21
N ILE A 37 -8.14 -0.47 9.18
CA ILE A 37 -9.10 0.46 8.55
C ILE A 37 -10.23 -0.30 7.85
N LEU A 38 -9.96 -1.54 7.42
CA LEU A 38 -10.90 -2.35 6.65
C LEU A 38 -11.68 -3.34 7.54
N PRO A 39 -12.98 -3.12 7.78
CA PRO A 39 -13.82 -4.17 8.33
C PRO A 39 -13.91 -5.33 7.33
N GLY A 40 -13.26 -6.47 7.66
CA GLY A 40 -13.09 -7.59 6.73
C GLY A 40 -14.38 -8.26 6.25
N HIS A 41 -15.50 -8.03 6.94
CA HIS A 41 -16.82 -8.52 6.52
C HIS A 41 -17.52 -7.60 5.50
N ILE A 42 -16.98 -6.38 5.26
CA ILE A 42 -17.54 -5.40 4.31
C ILE A 42 -16.59 -5.22 3.12
N TYR A 43 -15.30 -5.09 3.41
CA TYR A 43 -14.29 -4.77 2.42
C TYR A 43 -13.32 -5.92 2.22
N PRO A 44 -13.08 -6.39 0.98
CA PRO A 44 -12.02 -7.36 0.72
C PRO A 44 -10.66 -6.73 1.01
N HIS A 45 -9.74 -7.50 1.59
CA HIS A 45 -8.37 -7.05 1.73
C HIS A 45 -7.70 -7.04 0.35
N PRO A 46 -7.19 -5.89 -0.13
CA PRO A 46 -6.59 -5.73 -1.46
C PRO A 46 -5.15 -6.28 -1.47
N ASN A 47 -5.00 -7.59 -1.24
CA ASN A 47 -3.72 -8.27 -1.11
C ASN A 47 -3.46 -9.24 -2.27
N LEU A 48 -2.26 -9.81 -2.33
CA LEU A 48 -1.86 -10.74 -3.39
C LEU A 48 -2.52 -12.12 -3.24
N GLU A 49 -2.99 -12.48 -2.05
CA GLU A 49 -3.75 -13.72 -1.87
C GLU A 49 -5.13 -13.62 -2.53
N LEU A 50 -5.80 -12.47 -2.42
CA LEU A 50 -7.03 -12.20 -3.17
C LEU A 50 -6.78 -12.27 -4.68
N LEU A 51 -5.65 -11.72 -5.15
CA LEU A 51 -5.27 -11.82 -6.57
C LEU A 51 -5.09 -13.28 -6.99
N ARG A 52 -4.34 -14.07 -6.21
CA ARG A 52 -4.10 -15.50 -6.50
C ARG A 52 -5.40 -16.28 -6.60
N GLN A 53 -6.33 -16.05 -5.68
CA GLN A 53 -7.66 -16.69 -5.68
C GLN A 53 -8.50 -16.29 -6.90
N ILE A 54 -8.45 -15.02 -7.30
CA ILE A 54 -9.14 -14.55 -8.50
C ILE A 54 -8.54 -15.21 -9.75
N LEU A 55 -7.22 -15.17 -9.89
CA LEU A 55 -6.52 -15.74 -11.04
C LEU A 55 -6.79 -17.25 -11.18
N ALA A 56 -6.83 -18.00 -10.07
CA ALA A 56 -7.15 -19.42 -10.09
C ALA A 56 -8.54 -19.70 -10.70
N ARG A 57 -9.55 -18.88 -10.40
CA ARG A 57 -10.89 -18.97 -11.01
C ARG A 57 -10.89 -18.67 -12.52
N HIS A 58 -9.89 -17.97 -13.00
CA HIS A 58 -9.68 -17.68 -14.42
C HIS A 58 -8.70 -18.63 -15.12
N GLY A 59 -8.31 -19.73 -14.44
CA GLY A 59 -7.46 -20.78 -15.00
C GLY A 59 -5.97 -20.54 -14.86
N HIS A 60 -5.55 -19.55 -14.04
CA HIS A 60 -4.14 -19.29 -13.72
C HIS A 60 -3.85 -19.74 -12.29
N GLU A 61 -3.29 -20.93 -12.13
CA GLU A 61 -2.97 -21.51 -10.82
C GLU A 61 -1.51 -21.29 -10.46
N PHE A 62 -1.26 -20.87 -9.22
CA PHE A 62 0.08 -20.63 -8.67
C PHE A 62 0.21 -21.32 -7.32
N GLU A 63 1.30 -22.06 -7.15
CA GLU A 63 1.60 -22.74 -5.88
C GLU A 63 1.94 -21.74 -4.77
N SER A 64 2.48 -20.58 -5.13
CA SER A 64 2.92 -19.58 -4.16
C SER A 64 2.85 -18.15 -4.71
N ILE A 65 2.78 -17.16 -3.79
CA ILE A 65 2.86 -15.75 -4.15
C ILE A 65 4.18 -15.38 -4.84
N PRO A 66 5.36 -15.89 -4.42
CA PRO A 66 6.59 -15.66 -5.18
C PRO A 66 6.53 -16.13 -6.62
N GLN A 67 5.88 -17.25 -6.91
CA GLN A 67 5.68 -17.73 -8.28
C GLN A 67 4.78 -16.77 -9.06
N LEU A 68 3.63 -16.42 -8.50
CA LEU A 68 2.70 -15.47 -9.11
C LEU A 68 3.40 -14.15 -9.48
N ILE A 69 4.23 -13.61 -8.58
CA ILE A 69 4.95 -12.35 -8.83
C ILE A 69 5.96 -12.49 -9.97
N ARG A 70 6.72 -13.60 -10.03
CA ARG A 70 7.72 -13.82 -11.09
C ARG A 70 7.10 -13.95 -12.47
N GLU A 71 5.93 -14.58 -12.54
CA GLU A 71 5.25 -14.90 -13.79
C GLU A 71 4.17 -13.87 -14.14
N PHE A 72 3.96 -12.84 -13.33
CA PHE A 72 2.85 -11.90 -13.44
C PHE A 72 2.75 -11.23 -14.81
N ASP A 73 1.59 -11.39 -15.45
CA ASP A 73 1.21 -10.67 -16.67
C ASP A 73 -0.03 -9.79 -16.38
N PRO A 74 0.05 -8.46 -16.57
CA PRO A 74 -1.07 -7.56 -16.33
C PRO A 74 -2.26 -7.78 -17.28
N ASN A 75 -2.11 -8.60 -18.31
CA ASN A 75 -3.16 -8.91 -19.27
C ASN A 75 -3.94 -10.19 -18.95
N TRP A 76 -3.57 -10.92 -17.91
CA TRP A 76 -4.32 -12.11 -17.50
C TRP A 76 -5.78 -11.77 -17.15
N ARG A 77 -6.66 -12.66 -17.55
CA ARG A 77 -8.04 -12.61 -17.09
C ARG A 77 -8.06 -12.68 -15.55
N GLY A 78 -8.84 -11.82 -14.93
CA GLY A 78 -8.91 -11.71 -13.47
C GLY A 78 -8.10 -10.56 -12.89
N VAL A 79 -7.10 -10.02 -13.59
CA VAL A 79 -6.36 -8.84 -13.11
C VAL A 79 -7.28 -7.63 -12.96
N ASP A 80 -8.10 -7.36 -13.97
CA ASP A 80 -9.06 -6.25 -13.91
C ASP A 80 -10.17 -6.51 -12.87
N GLU A 81 -10.55 -7.77 -12.62
CA GLU A 81 -11.45 -8.12 -11.51
C GLU A 81 -10.83 -7.76 -10.16
N TRP A 82 -9.55 -8.08 -9.96
CA TRP A 82 -8.85 -7.70 -8.72
C TRP A 82 -8.80 -6.18 -8.55
N VAL A 83 -8.50 -5.44 -9.61
CA VAL A 83 -8.48 -3.97 -9.60
C VAL A 83 -9.82 -3.42 -9.14
N MET A 84 -10.91 -3.87 -9.75
CA MET A 84 -12.25 -3.39 -9.43
C MET A 84 -12.69 -3.79 -8.02
N ARG A 85 -12.36 -5.00 -7.56
CA ARG A 85 -12.69 -5.44 -6.19
C ARG A 85 -11.85 -4.77 -5.12
N SER A 86 -10.64 -4.34 -5.44
CA SER A 86 -9.72 -3.67 -4.52
C SER A 86 -9.94 -2.16 -4.43
N ARG A 87 -10.61 -1.57 -5.42
CA ARG A 87 -10.81 -0.14 -5.56
C ARG A 87 -11.37 0.52 -4.31
N ASP A 88 -12.49 0.03 -3.81
CA ASP A 88 -13.21 0.65 -2.69
C ASP A 88 -12.43 0.51 -1.39
N SER A 89 -11.77 -0.63 -1.18
CA SER A 89 -10.88 -0.87 -0.04
C SER A 89 -9.69 0.10 -0.04
N LEU A 90 -9.03 0.24 -1.19
CA LEU A 90 -7.89 1.15 -1.33
C LEU A 90 -8.32 2.61 -1.21
N SER A 91 -9.47 2.97 -1.78
CA SER A 91 -10.03 4.32 -1.68
C SER A 91 -10.36 4.69 -0.22
N LEU A 92 -10.92 3.74 0.54
CA LEU A 92 -11.18 3.95 1.98
C LEU A 92 -9.87 4.17 2.76
N ILE A 93 -8.86 3.31 2.55
CA ILE A 93 -7.55 3.46 3.20
C ILE A 93 -6.92 4.81 2.85
N VAL A 94 -6.86 5.13 1.57
CA VAL A 94 -6.21 6.36 1.09
C VAL A 94 -6.95 7.59 1.61
N SER A 95 -8.28 7.59 1.62
CA SER A 95 -9.09 8.67 2.19
C SER A 95 -8.88 8.84 3.69
N ALA A 96 -8.82 7.73 4.46
CA ALA A 96 -8.58 7.76 5.89
C ALA A 96 -7.18 8.32 6.21
N LEU A 97 -6.15 7.85 5.51
CA LEU A 97 -4.78 8.35 5.67
C LEU A 97 -4.66 9.83 5.29
N SER A 98 -5.33 10.25 4.21
CA SER A 98 -5.36 11.65 3.78
C SER A 98 -6.03 12.54 4.82
N ALA A 99 -7.14 12.07 5.42
CA ALA A 99 -7.90 12.83 6.40
C ALA A 99 -7.18 12.99 7.75
N ILE A 100 -6.40 11.99 8.15
CA ILE A 100 -5.77 11.95 9.48
C ILE A 100 -4.35 12.54 9.44
N LEU A 101 -3.60 12.25 8.38
CA LEU A 101 -2.16 12.54 8.30
C LEU A 101 -1.84 13.76 7.44
N ASP A 102 -2.72 14.11 6.49
CA ASP A 102 -2.46 15.14 5.48
C ASP A 102 -1.07 15.00 4.83
N PRO A 103 -0.72 13.83 4.25
CA PRO A 103 0.61 13.56 3.77
C PRO A 103 0.85 14.15 2.37
N GLU A 104 2.11 14.33 1.97
CA GLU A 104 2.49 14.72 0.60
C GLU A 104 2.19 13.60 -0.42
N ALA A 105 2.36 12.33 0.02
CA ALA A 105 2.17 11.17 -0.82
C ALA A 105 1.67 9.94 -0.03
N ILE A 106 0.96 9.07 -0.74
CA ILE A 106 0.65 7.71 -0.32
C ILE A 106 1.32 6.77 -1.34
N VAL A 107 2.24 5.96 -0.85
CA VAL A 107 3.12 5.12 -1.66
C VAL A 107 2.62 3.68 -1.59
N LEU A 108 2.22 3.11 -2.73
CA LEU A 108 1.91 1.69 -2.84
C LEU A 108 3.18 0.90 -3.09
N GLY A 109 3.40 -0.16 -2.33
CA GLY A 109 4.61 -0.97 -2.46
C GLY A 109 4.46 -2.37 -1.86
N GLY A 110 5.49 -2.88 -1.21
CA GLY A 110 5.57 -4.27 -0.81
C GLY A 110 6.02 -5.14 -1.97
N ARG A 111 5.39 -6.32 -2.15
CA ARG A 111 5.61 -7.19 -3.31
C ARG A 111 4.57 -7.00 -4.41
N LEU A 112 3.80 -5.93 -4.37
CA LEU A 112 2.84 -5.58 -5.42
C LEU A 112 3.57 -5.45 -6.78
N PRO A 113 3.22 -6.25 -7.81
CA PRO A 113 3.80 -6.08 -9.14
C PRO A 113 3.57 -4.65 -9.66
N LYS A 114 4.63 -3.98 -10.13
CA LYS A 114 4.52 -2.60 -10.63
C LYS A 114 3.43 -2.42 -11.70
N PRO A 115 3.28 -3.32 -12.69
CA PRO A 115 2.20 -3.19 -13.66
C PRO A 115 0.80 -3.27 -13.04
N LEU A 116 0.61 -4.08 -11.97
CA LEU A 116 -0.66 -4.15 -11.24
C LEU A 116 -0.93 -2.85 -10.48
N GLY A 117 0.09 -2.30 -9.81
CA GLY A 117 -0.02 -1.00 -9.14
C GLY A 117 -0.39 0.12 -10.11
N HIS A 118 0.25 0.18 -11.28
CA HIS A 118 -0.10 1.16 -12.31
C HIS A 118 -1.54 1.00 -12.83
N LYS A 119 -2.06 -0.24 -12.87
CA LYS A 119 -3.46 -0.47 -13.24
C LYS A 119 -4.44 -0.02 -12.14
N VAL A 120 -4.13 -0.23 -10.86
CA VAL A 120 -5.09 0.06 -9.78
C VAL A 120 -5.09 1.53 -9.36
N ILE A 121 -3.95 2.23 -9.39
CA ILE A 121 -3.85 3.63 -8.94
C ILE A 121 -4.90 4.55 -9.59
N PRO A 122 -5.16 4.51 -10.91
CA PRO A 122 -6.17 5.38 -11.54
C PRO A 122 -7.60 5.16 -11.05
N HIS A 123 -7.86 4.03 -10.36
CA HIS A 123 -9.17 3.69 -9.82
C HIS A 123 -9.33 4.01 -8.32
N ILE A 124 -8.26 4.48 -7.67
CA ILE A 124 -8.30 4.87 -6.26
C ILE A 124 -8.82 6.30 -6.16
N GLU A 125 -9.89 6.48 -5.43
CA GLU A 125 -10.51 7.78 -5.19
C GLU A 125 -10.28 8.24 -3.76
N ILE A 126 -9.96 9.52 -3.58
CA ILE A 126 -10.00 10.15 -2.27
C ILE A 126 -11.41 10.73 -2.10
N TYR A 127 -12.11 10.29 -1.05
CA TYR A 127 -13.49 10.74 -0.79
C TYR A 127 -13.49 12.19 -0.30
N ASP A 128 -13.35 13.14 -1.23
CA ASP A 128 -13.44 14.56 -0.94
C ASP A 128 -14.84 15.06 -1.33
N HIS A 129 -15.66 15.24 -0.32
CA HIS A 129 -16.92 15.95 -0.53
C HIS A 129 -16.62 17.45 -0.51
N HIS A 130 -16.80 18.10 -1.64
CA HIS A 130 -16.61 19.55 -1.81
C HIS A 130 -17.50 20.35 -0.83
N ARG A 131 -17.01 20.50 0.39
CA ARG A 131 -17.66 21.32 1.43
C ARG A 131 -17.09 22.74 1.48
N ARG A 132 -16.06 23.02 0.68
CA ARG A 132 -15.34 24.30 0.65
C ARG A 132 -15.40 24.90 -0.75
N ALA A 133 -15.36 26.23 -0.81
CA ALA A 133 -15.32 26.95 -2.09
C ALA A 133 -14.01 26.72 -2.86
N GLU A 134 -12.93 26.37 -2.17
CA GLU A 134 -11.63 26.07 -2.79
C GLU A 134 -11.24 24.61 -2.55
N PRO A 135 -10.70 23.93 -3.59
CA PRO A 135 -10.18 22.58 -3.44
C PRO A 135 -8.94 22.61 -2.52
N ARG A 136 -8.85 21.65 -1.62
CA ARG A 136 -7.63 21.46 -0.81
C ARG A 136 -6.59 20.65 -1.60
N PRO A 137 -5.29 20.84 -1.33
CA PRO A 137 -4.26 19.95 -1.84
C PRO A 137 -4.56 18.49 -1.41
N MET A 138 -4.34 17.55 -2.34
CA MET A 138 -4.50 16.12 -2.09
C MET A 138 -3.16 15.42 -2.21
N PRO A 139 -2.91 14.33 -1.44
CA PRO A 139 -1.70 13.58 -1.56
C PRO A 139 -1.58 12.92 -2.94
N ARG A 140 -0.35 12.77 -3.42
CA ARG A 140 -0.07 11.98 -4.61
C ARG A 140 -0.14 10.49 -4.28
N ILE A 141 -0.84 9.71 -5.10
CA ILE A 141 -0.83 8.26 -4.99
C ILE A 141 0.17 7.74 -6.01
N ILE A 142 1.22 7.07 -5.55
CA ILE A 142 2.34 6.66 -6.40
C ILE A 142 2.79 5.22 -6.11
N MET A 143 3.44 4.59 -7.09
CA MET A 143 4.16 3.33 -6.86
C MET A 143 5.50 3.58 -6.18
N GLY A 144 5.83 2.73 -5.21
CA GLY A 144 7.14 2.69 -4.58
C GLY A 144 8.22 2.19 -5.55
N GLU A 145 9.40 2.77 -5.45
CA GLU A 145 10.58 2.35 -6.21
C GLU A 145 11.41 1.29 -5.47
N SER A 146 11.10 1.06 -4.19
CA SER A 146 11.82 0.11 -3.35
C SER A 146 11.79 -1.31 -3.93
N PRO A 147 12.89 -2.06 -3.79
CA PRO A 147 12.94 -3.45 -4.23
C PRO A 147 11.96 -4.33 -3.44
N SER A 148 11.62 -5.50 -3.97
CA SER A 148 10.68 -6.44 -3.37
C SER A 148 11.09 -6.93 -1.97
N ASN A 149 12.35 -6.76 -1.58
CA ASN A 149 12.90 -7.08 -0.27
C ASN A 149 13.07 -5.85 0.65
N ALA A 150 12.37 -4.75 0.37
CA ALA A 150 12.47 -3.50 1.12
C ALA A 150 12.31 -3.65 2.64
N CYS A 151 11.42 -4.55 3.09
CA CYS A 151 11.27 -4.85 4.52
C CYS A 151 12.53 -5.43 5.14
N ALA A 152 13.18 -6.38 4.47
CA ALA A 152 14.42 -6.98 4.97
C ALA A 152 15.56 -5.97 4.97
N VAL A 153 15.69 -5.17 3.92
CA VAL A 153 16.67 -4.09 3.82
C VAL A 153 16.42 -3.04 4.90
N GLY A 154 15.16 -2.61 5.06
CA GLY A 154 14.77 -1.65 6.10
C GLY A 154 15.10 -2.16 7.52
N ALA A 155 14.76 -3.40 7.83
CA ALA A 155 15.09 -4.01 9.12
C ALA A 155 16.61 -4.09 9.34
N ALA A 156 17.38 -4.47 8.32
CA ALA A 156 18.83 -4.54 8.39
C ALA A 156 19.49 -3.16 8.58
N THR A 157 18.86 -2.07 8.15
CA THR A 157 19.39 -0.71 8.31
C THR A 157 19.12 -0.11 9.70
N LEU A 158 18.17 -0.64 10.47
CA LEU A 158 17.83 -0.10 11.79
C LEU A 158 19.03 -0.10 12.78
N PRO A 159 19.83 -1.17 12.90
CA PRO A 159 21.03 -1.16 13.75
C PRO A 159 22.05 -0.11 13.29
N PHE A 160 22.25 0.04 11.97
CA PHE A 160 23.16 1.05 11.43
C PHE A 160 22.72 2.45 11.83
N LYS A 161 21.43 2.76 11.66
CA LYS A 161 20.87 4.05 12.08
C LYS A 161 21.10 4.29 13.57
N LYS A 162 20.85 3.27 14.42
CA LYS A 162 20.97 3.42 15.86
C LYS A 162 22.43 3.63 16.33
N TYR A 163 23.39 2.91 15.75
CA TYR A 163 24.75 2.84 16.28
C TYR A 163 25.74 3.73 15.51
N PHE A 164 25.52 4.01 14.24
CA PHE A 164 26.46 4.74 13.40
C PHE A 164 25.97 6.12 12.99
N PHE A 165 24.66 6.37 13.06
CA PHE A 165 24.06 7.67 12.70
C PHE A 165 23.10 8.17 13.79
N PRO A 166 23.56 8.31 15.06
CA PRO A 166 22.72 8.72 16.18
C PRO A 166 22.34 10.21 16.15
N GLY A 167 21.95 10.74 15.05
CA GLY A 167 21.55 12.14 14.86
C GLY A 167 20.86 12.36 13.52
N ALA A 168 20.77 11.33 12.69
CA ALA A 168 19.97 11.35 11.49
C ALA A 168 18.49 11.06 11.86
N VAL A 169 17.89 12.03 12.53
CA VAL A 169 16.47 12.10 12.84
C VAL A 169 15.88 13.24 12.06
#